data_084a1153dbebf680d6aa2a9c5b127b3e
#
_entry.id   084a1153dbebf680d6aa2a9c5b127b3e
#
_cell.length_a   1.000
_cell.length_b   1.000
_cell.length_c   1.000
_cell.angle_alpha   90.00
_cell.angle_beta   90.00
_cell.angle_gamma   90.00
#
_symmetry.space_group_name_H-M   'P 1'
#
loop_
_entity.id
_entity.type
_entity.pdbx_description
1 polymer ?
#
loop_
_entity_poly.entity_id
_entity_poly.type
_entity_poly.pdbx_seq_one_letter_code
_entity_poly.pdbx_strand_id
1 'polypeptide(L)'
;MPQSSKNILVTGGAGYIGSHIVEQLIKNKENVIILDNLVTGYKKLINKKAKFVKADIKNKSKIIEIIKDYNISSIIHLAAYLNVSEAENNKKKYYQNNIIGTKNLLEVCKNSNVENIIFSSSCSIYGDVKGSINENRKANPQGYYAYTKYKSEELIKKFSKKNKFKYGILRYFNVAGASPSGKIGEIEKSHGHLIKNLAIESLKKNPKIKIFGNDYSTKDGTCIRDYVHVSDLADVHIKGLKYLKDNQKSFVLNCGYGKGYSVKQIVDIFKKIKKSVDVQYQKRRPGDIAQVYANTKKFKKILKWRPKFNNIKLIIQSAIKWEKKLKN
;
A
#
# COMPACT_ATOMS: atom_id res chain seq x y z
N MET A 1 7.47 -24.86 29.70
CA MET A 1 6.74 -23.58 29.59
C MET A 1 6.12 -23.50 28.20
N PRO A 2 4.85 -23.17 28.04
CA PRO A 2 4.31 -23.00 26.69
C PRO A 2 5.09 -21.91 26.00
N GLN A 3 5.59 -22.18 24.79
CA GLN A 3 6.28 -21.22 23.94
C GLN A 3 5.36 -19.99 23.81
N SER A 4 5.78 -18.84 24.37
CA SER A 4 4.99 -17.62 24.28
C SER A 4 4.72 -17.32 22.81
N SER A 5 3.45 -17.22 22.45
CA SER A 5 3.04 -17.02 21.05
C SER A 5 3.75 -15.80 20.45
N LYS A 6 4.47 -16.01 19.35
CA LYS A 6 5.10 -14.91 18.60
C LYS A 6 4.01 -14.09 17.92
N ASN A 7 3.99 -12.78 18.14
CA ASN A 7 2.97 -11.87 17.59
C ASN A 7 3.51 -11.02 16.42
N ILE A 8 2.58 -10.59 15.56
CA ILE A 8 2.88 -9.72 14.39
C ILE A 8 2.33 -8.32 14.68
N LEU A 9 3.21 -7.32 14.65
CA LEU A 9 2.82 -5.92 14.73
C LEU A 9 2.51 -5.37 13.33
N VAL A 10 1.30 -4.82 13.15
CA VAL A 10 0.91 -4.11 11.92
C VAL A 10 0.76 -2.63 12.26
N THR A 11 1.73 -1.81 11.86
CA THR A 11 1.62 -0.36 12.00
C THR A 11 0.81 0.21 10.83
N GLY A 12 -0.11 1.13 11.10
CA GLY A 12 -1.07 1.59 10.09
C GLY A 12 -2.17 0.56 9.80
N GLY A 13 -2.43 -0.35 10.76
CA GLY A 13 -3.37 -1.45 10.59
C GLY A 13 -4.85 -1.05 10.54
N ALA A 14 -5.19 0.19 10.93
CA ALA A 14 -6.53 0.77 10.78
C ALA A 14 -6.71 1.54 9.46
N GLY A 15 -5.68 1.57 8.59
CA GLY A 15 -5.73 2.14 7.23
C GLY A 15 -6.31 1.18 6.19
N TYR A 16 -6.44 1.66 4.95
CA TYR A 16 -6.99 0.89 3.83
C TYR A 16 -6.25 -0.45 3.60
N ILE A 17 -4.96 -0.42 3.27
CA ILE A 17 -4.18 -1.64 3.00
C ILE A 17 -3.98 -2.44 4.30
N GLY A 18 -3.69 -1.76 5.41
CA GLY A 18 -3.43 -2.38 6.71
C GLY A 18 -4.58 -3.25 7.20
N SER A 19 -5.82 -2.77 7.08
CA SER A 19 -7.00 -3.54 7.50
C SER A 19 -7.19 -4.84 6.70
N HIS A 20 -6.87 -4.84 5.39
CA HIS A 20 -6.91 -6.05 4.57
C HIS A 20 -5.82 -7.06 4.96
N ILE A 21 -4.63 -6.57 5.31
CA ILE A 21 -3.53 -7.42 5.81
C ILE A 21 -3.92 -8.03 7.16
N VAL A 22 -4.43 -7.22 8.08
CA VAL A 22 -4.91 -7.69 9.40
C VAL A 22 -6.01 -8.74 9.22
N GLU A 23 -6.99 -8.51 8.34
CA GLU A 23 -8.05 -9.49 8.05
C GLU A 23 -7.47 -10.84 7.60
N GLN A 24 -6.47 -10.82 6.71
CA GLN A 24 -5.87 -12.05 6.20
C GLN A 24 -4.97 -12.74 7.23
N LEU A 25 -4.20 -12.00 8.03
CA LEU A 25 -3.41 -12.56 9.13
C LEU A 25 -4.32 -13.28 10.13
N ILE A 26 -5.43 -12.67 10.53
CA ILE A 26 -6.41 -13.28 11.43
C ILE A 26 -7.05 -14.54 10.80
N LYS A 27 -7.36 -14.53 9.50
CA LYS A 27 -7.85 -15.73 8.79
C LYS A 27 -6.83 -16.88 8.80
N ASN A 28 -5.54 -16.54 8.79
CA ASN A 28 -4.44 -17.50 8.89
C ASN A 28 -4.10 -17.88 10.35
N LYS A 29 -4.94 -17.49 11.32
CA LYS A 29 -4.77 -17.77 12.77
C LYS A 29 -3.50 -17.15 13.37
N GLU A 30 -2.99 -16.09 12.78
CA GLU A 30 -1.85 -15.33 13.33
C GLU A 30 -2.33 -14.39 14.45
N ASN A 31 -1.51 -14.19 15.47
CA ASN A 31 -1.76 -13.22 16.52
C ASN A 31 -1.32 -11.82 16.06
N VAL A 32 -2.25 -10.88 16.03
CA VAL A 32 -2.02 -9.55 15.43
C VAL A 32 -2.21 -8.44 16.45
N ILE A 33 -1.21 -7.58 16.54
CA ILE A 33 -1.27 -6.30 17.24
C ILE A 33 -1.32 -5.18 16.20
N ILE A 34 -2.32 -4.32 16.31
CA ILE A 34 -2.46 -3.13 15.46
C ILE A 34 -1.92 -1.93 16.22
N LEU A 35 -0.96 -1.20 15.63
CA LEU A 35 -0.54 0.13 16.07
C LEU A 35 -1.01 1.16 15.04
N ASP A 36 -1.87 2.08 15.46
CA ASP A 36 -2.35 3.16 14.61
C ASP A 36 -2.71 4.38 15.47
N ASN A 37 -2.39 5.59 15.00
CA ASN A 37 -2.75 6.83 15.71
C ASN A 37 -4.14 7.37 15.32
N LEU A 38 -4.78 6.76 14.30
CA LEU A 38 -6.08 7.13 13.75
C LEU A 38 -6.13 8.54 13.12
N VAL A 39 -5.00 9.09 12.68
CA VAL A 39 -4.97 10.35 11.93
C VAL A 39 -5.50 10.17 10.52
N THR A 40 -5.11 9.07 9.86
CA THR A 40 -5.62 8.66 8.55
C THR A 40 -6.28 7.28 8.58
N GLY A 41 -6.14 6.55 9.68
CA GLY A 41 -6.82 5.29 9.94
C GLY A 41 -8.23 5.50 10.51
N TYR A 42 -9.08 4.49 10.40
CA TYR A 42 -10.49 4.56 10.82
C TYR A 42 -10.84 3.44 11.80
N LYS A 43 -11.42 3.78 12.95
CA LYS A 43 -11.86 2.80 13.96
C LYS A 43 -12.71 1.66 13.37
N LYS A 44 -13.58 1.96 12.41
CA LYS A 44 -14.45 0.97 11.77
C LYS A 44 -13.70 -0.06 10.87
N LEU A 45 -12.43 0.18 10.54
CA LEU A 45 -11.60 -0.78 9.83
C LEU A 45 -10.80 -1.70 10.77
N ILE A 46 -10.84 -1.47 12.09
CA ILE A 46 -10.13 -2.28 13.06
C ILE A 46 -10.83 -3.63 13.18
N ASN A 47 -10.10 -4.71 12.95
CA ASN A 47 -10.63 -6.07 13.17
C ASN A 47 -10.70 -6.36 14.67
N LYS A 48 -11.90 -6.71 15.17
CA LYS A 48 -12.16 -6.97 16.60
C LYS A 48 -11.38 -8.15 17.18
N LYS A 49 -10.85 -9.04 16.34
CA LYS A 49 -10.02 -10.17 16.76
C LYS A 49 -8.53 -9.81 16.91
N ALA A 50 -8.12 -8.63 16.47
CA ALA A 50 -6.78 -8.12 16.68
C ALA A 50 -6.73 -7.23 17.93
N LYS A 51 -5.62 -7.24 18.65
CA LYS A 51 -5.38 -6.27 19.73
C LYS A 51 -5.05 -4.91 19.11
N PHE A 52 -5.80 -3.89 19.46
CA PHE A 52 -5.57 -2.52 19.00
C PHE A 52 -4.88 -1.69 20.07
N VAL A 53 -3.79 -1.01 19.67
CA VAL A 53 -3.08 -0.04 20.48
C VAL A 53 -3.07 1.30 19.73
N LYS A 54 -3.74 2.31 20.29
CA LYS A 54 -3.70 3.67 19.76
C LYS A 54 -2.36 4.31 20.12
N ALA A 55 -1.48 4.42 19.15
CA ALA A 55 -0.14 5.00 19.35
C ALA A 55 0.41 5.62 18.06
N ASP A 56 1.36 6.54 18.20
CA ASP A 56 2.08 7.17 17.10
C ASP A 56 3.46 6.55 16.96
N ILE A 57 3.89 6.23 15.74
CA ILE A 57 5.24 5.69 15.46
C ILE A 57 6.37 6.69 15.79
N LYS A 58 6.06 7.94 16.03
CA LYS A 58 7.01 8.94 16.54
C LYS A 58 7.30 8.78 18.04
N ASN A 59 6.40 8.13 18.78
CA ASN A 59 6.57 7.86 20.21
C ASN A 59 7.39 6.57 20.42
N LYS A 60 8.70 6.74 20.54
CA LYS A 60 9.66 5.64 20.71
C LYS A 60 9.42 4.81 21.97
N SER A 61 9.12 5.47 23.10
CA SER A 61 8.85 4.80 24.38
C SER A 61 7.64 3.86 24.26
N LYS A 62 6.57 4.31 23.58
CA LYS A 62 5.38 3.46 23.37
C LYS A 62 5.65 2.28 22.41
N ILE A 63 6.55 2.45 21.44
CA ILE A 63 6.97 1.34 20.57
C ILE A 63 7.75 0.29 21.40
N ILE A 64 8.64 0.72 22.30
CA ILE A 64 9.40 -0.19 23.20
C ILE A 64 8.42 -1.03 24.03
N GLU A 65 7.47 -0.37 24.69
CA GLU A 65 6.41 -1.04 25.49
C GLU A 65 5.66 -2.08 24.65
N ILE A 66 5.15 -1.70 23.49
CA ILE A 66 4.39 -2.59 22.61
C ILE A 66 5.22 -3.81 22.18
N ILE A 67 6.47 -3.60 21.76
CA ILE A 67 7.31 -4.71 21.28
C ILE A 67 7.63 -5.68 22.40
N LYS A 68 7.86 -5.19 23.63
CA LYS A 68 8.14 -6.00 24.80
C LYS A 68 6.89 -6.73 25.29
N ASP A 69 5.83 -5.97 25.60
CA ASP A 69 4.62 -6.49 26.27
C ASP A 69 3.87 -7.53 25.41
N TYR A 70 3.92 -7.35 24.08
CA TYR A 70 3.27 -8.27 23.15
C TYR A 70 4.23 -9.26 22.49
N ASN A 71 5.46 -9.42 22.96
CA ASN A 71 6.45 -10.35 22.37
C ASN A 71 6.46 -10.34 20.84
N ILE A 72 6.68 -9.15 20.24
CA ILE A 72 6.64 -8.97 18.80
C ILE A 72 7.87 -9.60 18.15
N SER A 73 7.65 -10.51 17.19
CA SER A 73 8.72 -11.15 16.40
C SER A 73 8.78 -10.67 14.96
N SER A 74 7.69 -10.10 14.45
CA SER A 74 7.60 -9.66 13.07
C SER A 74 6.81 -8.36 12.97
N ILE A 75 7.19 -7.48 12.04
CA ILE A 75 6.51 -6.21 11.82
C ILE A 75 6.11 -6.07 10.35
N ILE A 76 4.87 -5.63 10.12
CA ILE A 76 4.42 -5.13 8.81
C ILE A 76 4.20 -3.62 8.96
N HIS A 77 5.09 -2.84 8.36
CA HIS A 77 5.15 -1.40 8.54
C HIS A 77 4.50 -0.65 7.37
N LEU A 78 3.26 -0.14 7.62
CA LEU A 78 2.48 0.65 6.67
C LEU A 78 2.23 2.09 7.12
N ALA A 79 2.39 2.40 8.42
CA ALA A 79 2.12 3.73 8.96
C ALA A 79 2.94 4.81 8.24
N ALA A 80 2.29 5.60 7.38
CA ALA A 80 2.88 6.68 6.60
C ALA A 80 1.81 7.65 6.12
N TYR A 81 2.16 8.92 5.93
CA TYR A 81 1.38 9.85 5.12
C TYR A 81 1.63 9.59 3.64
N LEU A 82 0.57 9.66 2.80
CA LEU A 82 0.56 9.17 1.43
C LEU A 82 0.25 10.25 0.36
N ASN A 83 -0.32 11.39 0.75
CA ASN A 83 -0.76 12.40 -0.19
C ASN A 83 0.44 13.14 -0.80
N VAL A 84 0.64 12.94 -2.10
CA VAL A 84 1.79 13.49 -2.84
C VAL A 84 1.79 15.02 -2.84
N SER A 85 0.62 15.64 -3.11
CA SER A 85 0.50 17.12 -3.14
C SER A 85 0.72 17.73 -1.76
N GLU A 86 0.18 17.10 -0.70
CA GLU A 86 0.41 17.54 0.67
C GLU A 86 1.87 17.44 1.06
N ALA A 87 2.58 16.42 0.60
CA ALA A 87 3.98 16.21 0.92
C ALA A 87 4.89 17.37 0.47
N GLU A 88 4.58 17.99 -0.67
CA GLU A 88 5.34 19.14 -1.16
C GLU A 88 5.18 20.37 -0.25
N ASN A 89 3.96 20.60 0.26
CA ASN A 89 3.65 21.75 1.10
C ASN A 89 3.97 21.52 2.58
N ASN A 90 4.05 20.26 3.04
CA ASN A 90 4.22 19.89 4.44
C ASN A 90 5.41 18.94 4.66
N LYS A 91 6.57 19.25 4.08
CA LYS A 91 7.77 18.41 4.13
C LYS A 91 8.16 17.97 5.55
N LYS A 92 8.08 18.88 6.53
CA LYS A 92 8.38 18.58 7.94
C LYS A 92 7.46 17.49 8.51
N LYS A 93 6.15 17.55 8.25
CA LYS A 93 5.16 16.52 8.66
C LYS A 93 5.54 15.14 8.10
N TYR A 94 5.84 15.08 6.81
CA TYR A 94 6.22 13.84 6.13
C TYR A 94 7.57 13.30 6.60
N TYR A 95 8.55 14.17 6.81
CA TYR A 95 9.86 13.79 7.36
C TYR A 95 9.72 13.15 8.75
N GLN A 96 9.03 13.82 9.67
CA GLN A 96 8.85 13.36 11.04
C GLN A 96 8.09 12.03 11.11
N ASN A 97 7.04 11.87 10.30
CA ASN A 97 6.26 10.64 10.35
C ASN A 97 6.91 9.51 9.55
N ASN A 98 7.22 9.73 8.27
CA ASN A 98 7.63 8.65 7.38
C ASN A 98 9.10 8.24 7.60
N ILE A 99 10.01 9.20 7.86
CA ILE A 99 11.44 8.90 8.04
C ILE A 99 11.78 8.70 9.51
N ILE A 100 11.48 9.68 10.38
CA ILE A 100 11.83 9.57 11.81
C ILE A 100 11.00 8.48 12.48
N GLY A 101 9.69 8.36 12.18
CA GLY A 101 8.86 7.27 12.68
C GLY A 101 9.40 5.90 12.30
N THR A 102 9.82 5.71 11.03
CA THR A 102 10.48 4.48 10.58
C THR A 102 11.82 4.27 11.33
N LYS A 103 12.64 5.30 11.49
CA LYS A 103 13.90 5.21 12.24
C LYS A 103 13.67 4.79 13.69
N ASN A 104 12.71 5.38 14.38
CA ASN A 104 12.36 5.01 15.76
C ASN A 104 12.00 3.53 15.86
N LEU A 105 11.15 3.02 14.94
CA LEU A 105 10.78 1.62 14.89
C LEU A 105 12.01 0.71 14.74
N LEU A 106 12.92 1.05 13.82
CA LEU A 106 14.14 0.29 13.58
C LEU A 106 15.12 0.32 14.75
N GLU A 107 15.24 1.46 15.44
CA GLU A 107 16.08 1.58 16.63
C GLU A 107 15.57 0.72 17.79
N VAL A 108 14.26 0.59 17.95
CA VAL A 108 13.67 -0.31 18.95
C VAL A 108 13.89 -1.77 18.57
N CYS A 109 13.77 -2.11 17.28
CA CYS A 109 14.02 -3.47 16.80
C CYS A 109 15.47 -3.93 17.06
N LYS A 110 16.43 -3.02 17.14
CA LYS A 110 17.84 -3.38 17.37
C LYS A 110 18.06 -4.19 18.65
N ASN A 111 17.32 -3.86 19.71
CA ASN A 111 17.45 -4.49 21.03
C ASN A 111 16.22 -5.33 21.41
N SER A 112 15.58 -5.94 20.42
CA SER A 112 14.36 -6.72 20.59
C SER A 112 14.43 -8.07 19.88
N ASN A 113 13.38 -8.89 20.05
CA ASN A 113 13.23 -10.19 19.40
C ASN A 113 12.62 -10.08 17.98
N VAL A 114 12.60 -8.90 17.37
CA VAL A 114 12.07 -8.72 16.02
C VAL A 114 13.02 -9.29 14.99
N GLU A 115 12.59 -10.34 14.31
CA GLU A 115 13.37 -11.08 13.31
C GLU A 115 13.06 -10.63 11.86
N ASN A 116 11.82 -10.15 11.61
CA ASN A 116 11.34 -9.89 10.25
C ASN A 116 10.57 -8.57 10.15
N ILE A 117 10.87 -7.81 9.09
CA ILE A 117 10.17 -6.54 8.79
C ILE A 117 9.71 -6.55 7.34
N ILE A 118 8.40 -6.39 7.09
CA ILE A 118 7.85 -6.09 5.77
C ILE A 118 7.56 -4.59 5.72
N PHE A 119 8.05 -3.90 4.71
CA PHE A 119 7.88 -2.46 4.53
C PHE A 119 7.07 -2.12 3.29
N SER A 120 6.06 -1.28 3.48
CA SER A 120 5.24 -0.66 2.45
C SER A 120 6.00 0.46 1.75
N SER A 121 6.62 0.17 0.61
CA SER A 121 7.24 1.16 -0.27
C SER A 121 6.34 1.49 -1.47
N SER A 122 6.84 2.23 -2.44
CA SER A 122 6.09 2.73 -3.59
C SER A 122 6.93 2.70 -4.87
N CYS A 123 6.29 2.45 -6.01
CA CYS A 123 6.94 2.61 -7.32
C CYS A 123 7.33 4.06 -7.63
N SER A 124 6.77 5.04 -6.91
CA SER A 124 7.12 6.47 -7.08
C SER A 124 8.60 6.77 -6.83
N ILE A 125 9.32 5.90 -6.11
CA ILE A 125 10.76 6.05 -5.89
C ILE A 125 11.59 5.98 -7.18
N TYR A 126 11.04 5.39 -8.25
CA TYR A 126 11.73 5.30 -9.53
C TYR A 126 11.74 6.62 -10.31
N GLY A 127 10.87 7.56 -9.95
CA GLY A 127 10.75 8.86 -10.61
C GLY A 127 10.18 8.77 -12.01
N ASP A 128 10.64 9.65 -12.90
CA ASP A 128 10.19 9.69 -14.29
C ASP A 128 10.80 8.53 -15.08
N VAL A 129 10.06 7.44 -15.15
CA VAL A 129 10.42 6.21 -15.86
C VAL A 129 9.27 5.76 -16.75
N LYS A 130 9.59 5.11 -17.88
CA LYS A 130 8.59 4.66 -18.85
C LYS A 130 8.57 3.14 -18.96
N GLY A 131 7.35 2.57 -19.04
CA GLY A 131 7.11 1.16 -19.38
C GLY A 131 7.24 0.19 -18.21
N SER A 132 7.78 -0.98 -18.49
CA SER A 132 7.96 -2.08 -17.54
C SER A 132 9.18 -1.85 -16.65
N ILE A 133 8.97 -1.74 -15.34
CA ILE A 133 10.03 -1.40 -14.38
C ILE A 133 10.40 -2.62 -13.54
N ASN A 134 11.69 -2.97 -13.51
CA ASN A 134 12.24 -3.97 -12.61
C ASN A 134 12.94 -3.33 -11.39
N GLU A 135 13.25 -4.14 -10.38
CA GLU A 135 13.80 -3.68 -9.11
C GLU A 135 15.27 -3.21 -9.19
N ASN A 136 15.98 -3.54 -10.28
CA ASN A 136 17.37 -3.11 -10.51
C ASN A 136 17.43 -1.66 -11.01
N ARG A 137 16.32 -1.09 -11.45
CA ARG A 137 16.25 0.32 -11.83
C ARG A 137 16.67 1.19 -10.65
N LYS A 138 17.65 2.06 -10.88
CA LYS A 138 18.12 3.03 -9.89
C LYS A 138 16.96 3.94 -9.46
N ALA A 139 16.80 4.10 -8.14
CA ALA A 139 15.83 5.03 -7.60
C ALA A 139 16.21 6.48 -7.95
N ASN A 140 15.21 7.25 -8.37
CA ASN A 140 15.34 8.68 -8.68
C ASN A 140 14.04 9.38 -8.24
N PRO A 141 13.76 9.45 -6.93
CA PRO A 141 12.48 9.94 -6.42
C PRO A 141 12.24 11.39 -6.84
N GLN A 142 11.13 11.62 -7.55
CA GLN A 142 10.61 12.94 -7.87
C GLN A 142 9.50 13.25 -6.86
N GLY A 143 9.64 14.37 -6.16
CA GLY A 143 8.70 14.78 -5.12
C GLY A 143 8.98 14.18 -3.73
N TYR A 144 8.48 14.89 -2.72
CA TYR A 144 8.89 14.67 -1.32
C TYR A 144 8.33 13.36 -0.73
N TYR A 145 7.12 12.96 -1.11
CA TYR A 145 6.59 11.64 -0.71
C TYR A 145 7.50 10.50 -1.16
N ALA A 146 7.87 10.49 -2.44
CA ALA A 146 8.75 9.48 -3.02
C ALA A 146 10.13 9.47 -2.33
N TYR A 147 10.67 10.65 -2.06
CA TYR A 147 11.91 10.82 -1.28
C TYR A 147 11.79 10.17 0.12
N THR A 148 10.68 10.40 0.85
CA THR A 148 10.52 9.79 2.18
C THR A 148 10.45 8.26 2.12
N LYS A 149 9.80 7.69 1.11
CA LYS A 149 9.75 6.23 0.92
C LYS A 149 11.14 5.67 0.60
N TYR A 150 11.87 6.32 -0.31
CA TYR A 150 13.24 5.93 -0.66
C TYR A 150 14.18 5.99 0.57
N LYS A 151 14.15 7.08 1.34
CA LYS A 151 14.96 7.21 2.57
C LYS A 151 14.61 6.15 3.61
N SER A 152 13.35 5.78 3.76
CA SER A 152 12.94 4.68 4.63
C SER A 152 13.48 3.33 4.15
N GLU A 153 13.51 3.05 2.84
CA GLU A 153 14.18 1.85 2.30
C GLU A 153 15.68 1.83 2.64
N GLU A 154 16.37 2.97 2.47
CA GLU A 154 17.81 3.08 2.82
C GLU A 154 18.05 2.82 4.30
N LEU A 155 17.23 3.37 5.19
CA LEU A 155 17.30 3.12 6.64
C LEU A 155 17.14 1.63 6.94
N ILE A 156 16.10 0.99 6.42
CA ILE A 156 15.83 -0.44 6.65
C ILE A 156 17.02 -1.30 6.20
N LYS A 157 17.54 -1.05 5.00
CA LYS A 157 18.72 -1.77 4.48
C LYS A 157 19.96 -1.57 5.35
N LYS A 158 20.22 -0.32 5.77
CA LYS A 158 21.36 0.03 6.64
C LYS A 158 21.25 -0.64 8.01
N PHE A 159 20.07 -0.59 8.65
CA PHE A 159 19.84 -1.23 9.93
C PHE A 159 19.93 -2.76 9.86
N SER A 160 19.36 -3.38 8.82
CA SER A 160 19.44 -4.83 8.64
C SER A 160 20.87 -5.34 8.47
N LYS A 161 21.76 -4.58 7.84
CA LYS A 161 23.20 -4.95 7.74
C LYS A 161 23.89 -5.00 9.10
N LYS A 162 23.44 -4.17 10.07
CA LYS A 162 24.03 -4.06 11.39
C LYS A 162 23.34 -4.90 12.46
N ASN A 163 22.18 -5.45 12.15
CA ASN A 163 21.31 -6.14 13.10
C ASN A 163 20.77 -7.43 12.46
N LYS A 164 20.27 -8.36 13.29
CA LYS A 164 19.89 -9.72 12.85
C LYS A 164 18.58 -9.82 12.07
N PHE A 165 17.75 -8.75 11.95
CA PHE A 165 16.48 -8.86 11.26
C PHE A 165 16.60 -8.91 9.74
N LYS A 166 15.66 -9.61 9.10
CA LYS A 166 15.48 -9.67 7.64
C LYS A 166 14.36 -8.74 7.21
N TYR A 167 14.44 -8.22 5.97
CA TYR A 167 13.43 -7.30 5.45
C TYR A 167 12.86 -7.75 4.11
N GLY A 168 11.58 -7.46 3.92
CA GLY A 168 10.90 -7.47 2.64
C GLY A 168 10.41 -6.06 2.29
N ILE A 169 10.96 -5.46 1.26
CA ILE A 169 10.50 -4.16 0.75
C ILE A 169 9.57 -4.41 -0.42
N LEU A 170 8.34 -3.93 -0.30
CA LEU A 170 7.28 -4.09 -1.30
C LEU A 170 6.96 -2.73 -1.93
N ARG A 171 7.35 -2.54 -3.20
CA ARG A 171 7.11 -1.32 -3.98
C ARG A 171 5.79 -1.43 -4.71
N TYR A 172 4.75 -0.80 -4.18
CA TYR A 172 3.40 -0.86 -4.73
C TYR A 172 3.26 -0.03 -5.99
N PHE A 173 2.44 -0.54 -6.92
CA PHE A 173 1.84 0.24 -8.00
C PHE A 173 0.46 0.73 -7.54
N ASN A 174 -0.51 0.87 -8.43
CA ASN A 174 -1.80 1.46 -8.05
C ASN A 174 -2.69 0.44 -7.34
N VAL A 175 -2.83 0.58 -6.04
CA VAL A 175 -3.70 -0.29 -5.22
C VAL A 175 -5.14 0.17 -5.34
N ALA A 176 -6.06 -0.78 -5.57
CA ALA A 176 -7.47 -0.47 -5.73
C ALA A 176 -8.39 -1.62 -5.32
N GLY A 177 -9.69 -1.36 -5.27
CA GLY A 177 -10.71 -2.35 -4.91
C GLY A 177 -11.02 -2.39 -3.42
N ALA A 178 -11.78 -3.40 -3.02
CA ALA A 178 -12.19 -3.65 -1.63
C ALA A 178 -12.30 -5.13 -1.36
N SER A 179 -12.37 -5.52 -0.07
CA SER A 179 -12.53 -6.92 0.32
C SER A 179 -13.74 -7.55 -0.40
N PRO A 180 -13.60 -8.77 -0.95
CA PRO A 180 -14.74 -9.49 -1.54
C PRO A 180 -15.93 -9.64 -0.59
N SER A 181 -15.67 -9.70 0.73
CA SER A 181 -16.71 -9.72 1.76
C SER A 181 -17.51 -8.41 1.84
N GLY A 182 -17.03 -7.32 1.25
CA GLY A 182 -17.60 -5.98 1.39
C GLY A 182 -17.53 -5.40 2.80
N LYS A 183 -16.67 -5.95 3.69
CA LYS A 183 -16.55 -5.48 5.08
C LYS A 183 -15.52 -4.38 5.27
N ILE A 184 -14.49 -4.36 4.43
CA ILE A 184 -13.39 -3.39 4.48
C ILE A 184 -13.03 -2.91 3.07
N GLY A 185 -12.59 -1.66 2.97
CA GLY A 185 -12.18 -1.00 1.75
C GLY A 185 -11.67 0.41 2.02
N GLU A 186 -11.38 1.17 0.98
CA GLU A 186 -10.88 2.52 1.09
C GLU A 186 -11.99 3.49 1.55
N ILE A 187 -11.76 4.22 2.66
CA ILE A 187 -12.73 5.17 3.21
C ILE A 187 -12.45 6.59 2.73
N GLU A 188 -11.21 6.91 2.55
CA GLU A 188 -10.76 8.27 2.30
C GLU A 188 -11.29 8.84 0.96
N LYS A 189 -11.77 10.10 1.01
CA LYS A 189 -12.53 10.70 -0.10
C LYS A 189 -11.67 11.39 -1.17
N SER A 190 -10.37 11.58 -0.99
CA SER A 190 -9.73 12.63 -1.79
C SER A 190 -8.28 12.43 -2.25
N HIS A 191 -7.75 11.23 -2.30
CA HIS A 191 -6.35 11.05 -2.75
C HIS A 191 -6.17 10.97 -4.27
N GLY A 192 -7.20 11.28 -5.04
CA GLY A 192 -7.12 11.27 -6.50
C GLY A 192 -6.98 9.88 -7.13
N HIS A 193 -7.23 8.81 -6.37
CA HIS A 193 -7.22 7.45 -6.91
C HIS A 193 -8.37 7.25 -7.89
N LEU A 194 -8.05 6.96 -9.15
CA LEU A 194 -9.04 6.85 -10.23
C LEU A 194 -10.20 5.90 -9.87
N ILE A 195 -9.91 4.67 -9.47
CA ILE A 195 -10.94 3.65 -9.20
C ILE A 195 -11.82 4.04 -8.00
N LYS A 196 -11.26 4.68 -6.97
CA LYS A 196 -12.03 5.23 -5.85
C LYS A 196 -12.99 6.32 -6.32
N ASN A 197 -12.51 7.25 -7.15
CA ASN A 197 -13.34 8.32 -7.71
C ASN A 197 -14.46 7.75 -8.59
N LEU A 198 -14.18 6.77 -9.44
CA LEU A 198 -15.18 6.07 -10.22
C LEU A 198 -16.24 5.41 -9.32
N ALA A 199 -15.83 4.77 -8.22
CA ALA A 199 -16.74 4.15 -7.28
C ALA A 199 -17.66 5.16 -6.60
N ILE A 200 -17.15 6.32 -6.17
CA ILE A 200 -17.94 7.42 -5.61
C ILE A 200 -18.91 7.97 -6.64
N GLU A 201 -18.45 8.25 -7.85
CA GLU A 201 -19.27 8.79 -8.92
C GLU A 201 -20.39 7.82 -9.35
N SER A 202 -20.15 6.50 -9.25
CA SER A 202 -21.15 5.48 -9.57
C SER A 202 -22.43 5.59 -8.75
N LEU A 203 -22.38 6.23 -7.58
CA LEU A 203 -23.51 6.40 -6.68
C LEU A 203 -24.36 7.63 -7.02
N LYS A 204 -23.89 8.48 -7.92
CA LYS A 204 -24.62 9.68 -8.38
C LYS A 204 -25.59 9.34 -9.52
N LYS A 205 -26.65 10.14 -9.66
CA LYS A 205 -27.57 10.04 -10.80
C LYS A 205 -26.83 10.33 -12.11
N ASN A 206 -26.05 11.41 -12.13
CA ASN A 206 -25.27 11.88 -13.27
C ASN A 206 -23.77 11.87 -12.90
N PRO A 207 -23.06 10.74 -13.09
CA PRO A 207 -21.65 10.64 -12.77
C PRO A 207 -20.80 11.49 -13.71
N LYS A 208 -19.83 12.23 -13.14
CA LYS A 208 -18.90 13.09 -13.88
C LYS A 208 -17.48 12.64 -13.63
N ILE A 209 -16.76 12.24 -14.70
CA ILE A 209 -15.41 11.72 -14.61
C ILE A 209 -14.44 12.68 -15.28
N LYS A 210 -13.42 13.12 -14.55
CA LYS A 210 -12.34 13.94 -15.09
C LYS A 210 -11.15 13.07 -15.47
N ILE A 211 -10.71 13.17 -16.73
CA ILE A 211 -9.49 12.56 -17.25
C ILE A 211 -8.43 13.66 -17.38
N PHE A 212 -7.29 13.51 -16.71
CA PHE A 212 -6.22 14.49 -16.71
C PHE A 212 -5.17 14.15 -17.76
N GLY A 213 -5.12 14.95 -18.83
CA GLY A 213 -4.29 14.76 -20.01
C GLY A 213 -4.86 13.76 -21.02
N ASN A 214 -4.81 14.15 -22.28
CA ASN A 214 -5.22 13.35 -23.45
C ASN A 214 -4.17 13.36 -24.55
N ASP A 215 -2.99 13.85 -24.22
CA ASP A 215 -1.88 14.14 -25.13
C ASP A 215 -0.57 13.44 -24.70
N TYR A 216 -0.64 12.43 -23.79
CA TYR A 216 0.51 11.61 -23.44
C TYR A 216 0.95 10.73 -24.63
N SER A 217 2.25 10.42 -24.70
CA SER A 217 2.82 9.48 -25.67
C SER A 217 2.40 8.04 -25.36
N THR A 218 1.10 7.74 -25.49
CA THR A 218 0.43 6.46 -25.31
C THR A 218 -0.60 6.26 -26.42
N LYS A 219 -1.09 5.04 -26.61
CA LYS A 219 -2.01 4.71 -27.72
C LYS A 219 -3.29 5.58 -27.77
N ASP A 220 -3.81 5.95 -26.60
CA ASP A 220 -5.07 6.73 -26.48
C ASP A 220 -4.87 8.10 -25.82
N GLY A 221 -3.63 8.55 -25.70
CA GLY A 221 -3.27 9.84 -25.14
C GLY A 221 -3.41 9.93 -23.62
N THR A 222 -3.85 8.89 -22.91
CA THR A 222 -4.02 8.93 -21.45
C THR A 222 -2.96 8.10 -20.71
N CYS A 223 -2.70 8.42 -19.43
CA CYS A 223 -1.69 7.72 -18.62
C CYS A 223 -1.99 6.23 -18.49
N ILE A 224 -0.93 5.39 -18.50
CA ILE A 224 -1.03 3.94 -18.27
C ILE A 224 -0.48 3.61 -16.89
N ARG A 225 -1.24 2.82 -16.11
CA ARG A 225 -0.89 2.37 -14.75
C ARG A 225 -1.19 0.89 -14.56
N ASP A 226 -0.43 0.25 -13.64
CA ASP A 226 -0.66 -1.11 -13.17
C ASP A 226 -1.55 -1.06 -11.93
N TYR A 227 -2.73 -1.67 -12.00
CA TYR A 227 -3.70 -1.70 -10.91
C TYR A 227 -3.71 -3.06 -10.25
N VAL A 228 -3.45 -3.09 -8.94
CA VAL A 228 -3.44 -4.30 -8.14
C VAL A 228 -4.58 -4.29 -7.12
N HIS A 229 -5.30 -5.41 -7.03
CA HIS A 229 -6.38 -5.55 -6.05
C HIS A 229 -5.81 -5.59 -4.63
N VAL A 230 -6.41 -4.82 -3.71
CA VAL A 230 -5.93 -4.70 -2.33
C VAL A 230 -5.85 -6.03 -1.58
N SER A 231 -6.77 -6.97 -1.84
CA SER A 231 -6.74 -8.30 -1.23
C SER A 231 -5.61 -9.17 -1.76
N ASP A 232 -5.23 -9.02 -3.03
CA ASP A 232 -4.06 -9.68 -3.60
C ASP A 232 -2.77 -9.09 -3.03
N LEU A 233 -2.73 -7.76 -2.87
CA LEU A 233 -1.60 -7.12 -2.22
C LEU A 233 -1.46 -7.56 -0.76
N ALA A 234 -2.56 -7.73 -0.02
CA ALA A 234 -2.52 -8.26 1.34
C ALA A 234 -1.95 -9.69 1.38
N ASP A 235 -2.35 -10.58 0.43
CA ASP A 235 -1.76 -11.93 0.30
C ASP A 235 -0.25 -11.89 0.03
N VAL A 236 0.21 -10.90 -0.74
CA VAL A 236 1.66 -10.67 -0.98
C VAL A 236 2.41 -10.40 0.31
N HIS A 237 1.85 -9.63 1.26
CA HIS A 237 2.48 -9.38 2.55
C HIS A 237 2.61 -10.65 3.37
N ILE A 238 1.56 -11.48 3.40
CA ILE A 238 1.57 -12.75 4.11
C ILE A 238 2.64 -13.70 3.53
N LYS A 239 2.65 -13.84 2.21
CA LYS A 239 3.66 -14.67 1.52
C LYS A 239 5.08 -14.12 1.67
N GLY A 240 5.23 -12.79 1.64
CA GLY A 240 6.50 -12.13 1.87
C GLY A 240 7.02 -12.38 3.29
N LEU A 241 6.15 -12.26 4.30
CA LEU A 241 6.53 -12.56 5.68
C LEU A 241 6.88 -14.03 5.86
N LYS A 242 6.09 -14.95 5.28
CA LYS A 242 6.42 -16.39 5.28
C LYS A 242 7.78 -16.66 4.62
N TYR A 243 8.05 -16.03 3.47
CA TYR A 243 9.36 -16.18 2.80
C TYR A 243 10.52 -15.72 3.67
N LEU A 244 10.38 -14.60 4.42
CA LEU A 244 11.43 -14.15 5.35
C LEU A 244 11.65 -15.15 6.47
N LYS A 245 10.57 -15.69 7.05
CA LYS A 245 10.65 -16.70 8.12
C LYS A 245 11.34 -17.99 7.63
N ASP A 246 10.94 -18.48 6.47
CA ASP A 246 11.40 -19.78 5.95
C ASP A 246 12.81 -19.73 5.35
N ASN A 247 13.16 -18.65 4.65
CA ASN A 247 14.41 -18.58 3.86
C ASN A 247 15.50 -17.71 4.50
N GLN A 248 15.19 -16.91 5.51
CA GLN A 248 16.12 -15.99 6.16
C GLN A 248 16.85 -15.05 5.17
N LYS A 249 16.19 -14.68 4.06
CA LYS A 249 16.73 -13.83 2.99
C LYS A 249 15.89 -12.60 2.78
N SER A 250 16.53 -11.42 2.87
CA SER A 250 15.89 -10.14 2.57
C SER A 250 15.60 -9.99 1.07
N PHE A 251 14.55 -9.22 0.74
CA PHE A 251 14.18 -8.97 -0.65
C PHE A 251 13.61 -7.56 -0.88
N VAL A 252 13.64 -7.15 -2.14
CA VAL A 252 12.92 -5.98 -2.66
C VAL A 252 12.12 -6.43 -3.87
N LEU A 253 10.81 -6.15 -3.91
CA LEU A 253 9.89 -6.60 -4.97
C LEU A 253 8.95 -5.50 -5.42
N ASN A 254 8.72 -5.43 -6.73
CA ASN A 254 7.68 -4.63 -7.34
C ASN A 254 6.34 -5.37 -7.26
N CYS A 255 5.34 -4.73 -6.66
CA CYS A 255 4.03 -5.33 -6.40
C CYS A 255 2.97 -4.74 -7.35
N GLY A 256 2.82 -5.37 -8.50
CA GLY A 256 1.82 -5.12 -9.53
C GLY A 256 1.46 -6.41 -10.25
N TYR A 257 0.59 -6.35 -11.24
CA TYR A 257 0.26 -7.50 -12.08
C TYR A 257 1.15 -7.62 -13.32
N GLY A 258 1.94 -6.59 -13.63
CA GLY A 258 2.74 -6.50 -14.85
C GLY A 258 1.91 -6.16 -16.08
N LYS A 259 0.72 -5.63 -15.89
CA LYS A 259 -0.20 -5.23 -16.94
C LYS A 259 -0.64 -3.78 -16.74
N GLY A 260 -0.34 -2.93 -17.71
CA GLY A 260 -0.80 -1.54 -17.71
C GLY A 260 -2.20 -1.39 -18.29
N TYR A 261 -3.01 -0.54 -17.67
CA TYR A 261 -4.28 -0.06 -18.21
C TYR A 261 -4.23 1.46 -18.33
N SER A 262 -4.67 2.00 -19.47
CA SER A 262 -4.82 3.43 -19.63
C SER A 262 -6.01 3.96 -18.83
N VAL A 263 -5.99 5.25 -18.48
CA VAL A 263 -7.11 5.90 -17.79
C VAL A 263 -8.38 5.77 -18.62
N LYS A 264 -8.29 5.97 -19.95
CA LYS A 264 -9.42 5.81 -20.88
C LYS A 264 -9.98 4.39 -20.85
N GLN A 265 -9.14 3.34 -20.93
CA GLN A 265 -9.59 1.96 -20.83
C GLN A 265 -10.35 1.66 -19.52
N ILE A 266 -9.87 2.20 -18.38
CA ILE A 266 -10.57 2.07 -17.09
C ILE A 266 -11.94 2.74 -17.13
N VAL A 267 -12.03 3.94 -17.69
CA VAL A 267 -13.29 4.68 -17.82
C VAL A 267 -14.24 3.97 -18.78
N ASP A 268 -13.76 3.41 -19.89
CA ASP A 268 -14.58 2.65 -20.85
C ASP A 268 -15.16 1.37 -20.19
N ILE A 269 -14.39 0.68 -19.35
CA ILE A 269 -14.88 -0.45 -18.56
C ILE A 269 -15.93 0.01 -17.54
N PHE A 270 -15.70 1.16 -16.89
CA PHE A 270 -16.67 1.73 -15.96
C PHE A 270 -17.99 2.11 -16.64
N LYS A 271 -17.96 2.68 -17.86
CA LYS A 271 -19.16 2.98 -18.65
C LYS A 271 -20.03 1.75 -18.94
N LYS A 272 -19.41 0.54 -19.04
CA LYS A 272 -20.15 -0.71 -19.18
C LYS A 272 -20.84 -1.15 -17.89
N ILE A 273 -20.40 -0.66 -16.73
CA ILE A 273 -21.00 -0.93 -15.42
C ILE A 273 -22.06 0.12 -15.08
N LYS A 274 -21.80 1.39 -15.41
CA LYS A 274 -22.67 2.53 -15.14
C LYS A 274 -22.92 3.29 -16.44
N LYS A 275 -24.18 3.31 -16.90
CA LYS A 275 -24.60 4.06 -18.08
C LYS A 275 -24.64 5.58 -17.81
N SER A 276 -24.66 6.38 -18.86
CA SER A 276 -24.80 7.85 -18.78
C SER A 276 -23.70 8.57 -17.97
N VAL A 277 -22.44 8.26 -18.27
CA VAL A 277 -21.28 8.89 -17.65
C VAL A 277 -20.79 10.07 -18.48
N ASP A 278 -20.80 11.27 -17.90
CA ASP A 278 -20.14 12.46 -18.46
C ASP A 278 -18.63 12.38 -18.26
N VAL A 279 -17.85 12.48 -19.33
CA VAL A 279 -16.39 12.41 -19.31
C VAL A 279 -15.81 13.72 -19.78
N GLN A 280 -15.03 14.36 -18.91
CA GLN A 280 -14.41 15.65 -19.15
C GLN A 280 -12.88 15.49 -19.17
N TYR A 281 -12.22 15.97 -20.22
CA TYR A 281 -10.77 16.04 -20.29
C TYR A 281 -10.27 17.33 -19.64
N GLN A 282 -9.22 17.23 -18.85
CA GLN A 282 -8.55 18.31 -18.14
C GLN A 282 -7.07 18.35 -18.53
N LYS A 283 -6.39 19.47 -18.27
CA LYS A 283 -4.93 19.57 -18.41
C LYS A 283 -4.22 18.49 -17.60
N ARG A 284 -3.00 18.08 -18.03
CA ARG A 284 -2.14 17.15 -17.29
C ARG A 284 -1.94 17.63 -15.86
N ARG A 285 -1.91 16.70 -14.91
CA ARG A 285 -1.45 17.01 -13.55
C ARG A 285 0.08 17.09 -13.53
N PRO A 286 0.66 18.05 -12.81
CA PRO A 286 2.12 18.09 -12.63
C PRO A 286 2.64 16.77 -12.06
N GLY A 287 3.75 16.27 -12.64
CA GLY A 287 4.40 15.03 -12.19
C GLY A 287 3.75 13.72 -12.67
N ASP A 288 2.65 13.76 -13.43
CA ASP A 288 2.08 12.53 -13.99
C ASP A 288 2.98 11.99 -15.13
N ILE A 289 3.32 10.70 -15.04
CA ILE A 289 4.15 9.96 -16.00
C ILE A 289 3.25 9.29 -17.04
N ALA A 290 3.69 9.28 -18.32
CA ALA A 290 2.89 8.69 -19.40
C ALA A 290 2.55 7.22 -19.14
N GLN A 291 3.52 6.40 -18.70
CA GLN A 291 3.31 4.96 -18.59
C GLN A 291 4.25 4.34 -17.56
N VAL A 292 3.68 3.57 -16.60
CA VAL A 292 4.45 2.80 -15.62
C VAL A 292 3.70 1.56 -15.16
N TYR A 293 4.36 0.38 -15.22
CA TYR A 293 3.84 -0.89 -14.72
C TYR A 293 4.98 -1.81 -14.27
N ALA A 294 4.66 -2.79 -13.40
CA ALA A 294 5.64 -3.66 -12.79
C ALA A 294 6.25 -4.67 -13.78
N ASN A 295 7.55 -4.92 -13.69
CA ASN A 295 8.11 -6.18 -14.15
C ASN A 295 7.97 -7.22 -13.00
N THR A 296 7.21 -8.26 -13.24
CA THR A 296 6.85 -9.24 -12.20
C THR A 296 7.72 -10.50 -12.19
N LYS A 297 8.79 -10.58 -12.99
CA LYS A 297 9.66 -11.77 -13.10
C LYS A 297 10.26 -12.15 -11.73
N LYS A 298 10.90 -11.21 -11.04
CA LYS A 298 11.50 -11.41 -9.72
C LYS A 298 10.46 -11.77 -8.66
N PHE A 299 9.35 -11.07 -8.65
CA PHE A 299 8.22 -11.30 -7.76
C PHE A 299 7.67 -12.74 -7.87
N LYS A 300 7.41 -13.21 -9.09
CA LYS A 300 6.94 -14.57 -9.37
C LYS A 300 7.96 -15.63 -8.94
N LYS A 301 9.27 -15.39 -9.18
CA LYS A 301 10.35 -16.30 -8.80
C LYS A 301 10.47 -16.46 -7.27
N ILE A 302 10.43 -15.34 -6.53
CA ILE A 302 10.66 -15.33 -5.07
C ILE A 302 9.44 -15.83 -4.30
N LEU A 303 8.24 -15.28 -4.58
CA LEU A 303 7.05 -15.60 -3.80
C LEU A 303 6.21 -16.75 -4.38
N LYS A 304 6.52 -17.22 -5.60
CA LYS A 304 5.71 -18.23 -6.33
C LYS A 304 4.22 -17.89 -6.30
N TRP A 305 3.92 -16.58 -6.31
CA TRP A 305 2.60 -16.05 -6.08
C TRP A 305 1.75 -16.02 -7.37
N ARG A 306 0.48 -16.34 -7.24
CA ARG A 306 -0.52 -16.22 -8.30
C ARG A 306 -1.65 -15.32 -7.82
N PRO A 307 -2.02 -14.27 -8.61
CA PRO A 307 -3.11 -13.37 -8.25
C PRO A 307 -4.47 -14.08 -8.33
N LYS A 308 -5.37 -13.73 -7.42
CA LYS A 308 -6.76 -14.21 -7.39
C LYS A 308 -7.73 -13.21 -8.02
N PHE A 309 -7.36 -11.93 -8.03
CA PHE A 309 -8.24 -10.81 -8.41
C PHE A 309 -7.67 -9.99 -9.58
N ASN A 310 -6.83 -10.58 -10.43
CA ASN A 310 -6.24 -9.90 -11.60
C ASN A 310 -7.28 -9.69 -12.72
N ASN A 311 -8.33 -8.94 -12.40
CA ASN A 311 -9.37 -8.55 -13.32
C ASN A 311 -9.84 -7.13 -12.99
N ILE A 312 -9.59 -6.20 -13.90
CA ILE A 312 -9.88 -4.77 -13.67
C ILE A 312 -11.36 -4.46 -13.46
N LYS A 313 -12.26 -5.17 -14.15
CA LYS A 313 -13.71 -5.05 -13.96
C LYS A 313 -14.10 -5.44 -12.53
N LEU A 314 -13.55 -6.56 -12.04
CA LEU A 314 -13.77 -7.03 -10.68
C LEU A 314 -13.23 -6.03 -9.64
N ILE A 315 -12.05 -5.44 -9.88
CA ILE A 315 -11.48 -4.40 -9.01
C ILE A 315 -12.43 -3.21 -8.90
N ILE A 316 -12.93 -2.70 -10.02
CA ILE A 316 -13.90 -1.59 -10.06
C ILE A 316 -15.19 -1.98 -9.34
N GLN A 317 -15.75 -3.16 -9.61
CA GLN A 317 -16.99 -3.61 -8.99
C GLN A 317 -16.88 -3.77 -7.48
N SER A 318 -15.74 -4.28 -6.97
CA SER A 318 -15.51 -4.40 -5.53
C SER A 318 -15.46 -3.02 -4.84
N ALA A 319 -14.83 -2.03 -5.48
CA ALA A 319 -14.80 -0.65 -4.97
C ALA A 319 -16.21 -0.03 -4.95
N ILE A 320 -17.01 -0.21 -6.00
CA ILE A 320 -18.40 0.26 -6.06
C ILE A 320 -19.26 -0.40 -4.98
N LYS A 321 -19.13 -1.72 -4.79
CA LYS A 321 -19.85 -2.43 -3.73
C LYS A 321 -19.53 -1.86 -2.34
N TRP A 322 -18.28 -1.55 -2.10
CA TRP A 322 -17.84 -0.94 -0.85
C TRP A 322 -18.41 0.48 -0.67
N GLU A 323 -18.37 1.33 -1.71
CA GLU A 323 -18.93 2.69 -1.63
C GLU A 323 -20.42 2.68 -1.33
N LYS A 324 -21.19 1.77 -1.96
CA LYS A 324 -22.63 1.60 -1.63
C LYS A 324 -22.83 1.33 -0.16
N LYS A 325 -22.01 0.44 0.43
CA LYS A 325 -22.10 0.10 1.86
C LYS A 325 -21.64 1.23 2.78
N LEU A 326 -20.73 2.10 2.34
CA LEU A 326 -20.30 3.25 3.14
C LEU A 326 -21.37 4.35 3.22
N LYS A 327 -22.26 4.42 2.22
CA LYS A 327 -23.31 5.42 2.13
C LYS A 327 -24.55 5.00 2.93
N ASN A 328 -24.78 3.71 3.07
CA ASN A 328 -25.82 3.12 3.93
C ASN A 328 -25.30 2.95 5.36
#